data_4acae6394d0cd99186180379f4ef0c7d
#
_entry.id   4acae6394d0cd99186180379f4ef0c7d
#
_cell.length_a   1.000
_cell.length_b   1.000
_cell.length_c   1.000
_cell.angle_alpha   90.00
_cell.angle_beta   90.00
_cell.angle_gamma   90.00
#
_symmetry.space_group_name_H-M   'P 1'
#
loop_
_entity.id
_entity.type
_entity.pdbx_description
1 polymer ?
#
loop_
_entity_poly.entity_id
_entity_poly.type
_entity_poly.pdbx_seq_one_letter_code
_entity_poly.pdbx_strand_id
1 'polypeptide(L)'
;TLFKDALLSVLDDSIVDSYMSFDSGKDMWAALEATFGPSGTGNELYVMEQFCDYKMTDERSVVQQTHEIQSLSKELEYFKCVLPDKFVAGTIIAKLPPSWNDFATSLKNKRHEFSVLDLISTLDFEEKARAKDTRARVTEGASSAHMVHEKNFQPNQPQNNKNKSQGKGKFDAKNKPSHSTNFKKNSHNGKGYKPQFW
;
A
#
# COMPACT_ATOMS: atom_id res chain seq x y z
N THR A 1 50.53 0.07 4.21
CA THR A 1 50.75 0.78 5.43
C THR A 1 49.61 1.76 5.73
N LEU A 2 49.54 3.00 5.22
CA LEU A 2 48.46 3.93 5.56
C LEU A 2 47.05 3.34 5.46
N PHE A 3 46.76 2.57 4.41
CA PHE A 3 45.46 1.92 4.23
C PHE A 3 45.18 0.83 5.27
N LYS A 4 46.21 0.00 5.58
CA LYS A 4 46.12 -1.00 6.64
C LYS A 4 45.89 -0.35 8.00
N ASP A 5 46.64 0.71 8.32
CA ASP A 5 46.54 1.41 9.59
C ASP A 5 45.16 2.09 9.74
N ALA A 6 44.62 2.64 8.66
CA ALA A 6 43.25 3.19 8.64
C ALA A 6 42.19 2.10 8.85
N LEU A 7 42.35 0.93 8.26
CA LEU A 7 41.43 -0.20 8.50
C LEU A 7 41.48 -0.66 9.94
N LEU A 8 42.67 -0.83 10.52
CA LEU A 8 42.84 -1.25 11.91
C LEU A 8 42.22 -0.25 12.89
N SER A 9 42.24 1.05 12.57
CA SER A 9 41.69 2.11 13.44
C SER A 9 40.15 2.13 13.52
N VAL A 10 39.46 1.45 12.59
CA VAL A 10 37.96 1.40 12.55
C VAL A 10 37.42 0.03 12.93
N LEU A 11 38.28 -0.97 13.12
CA LEU A 11 37.85 -2.31 13.57
C LEU A 11 37.62 -2.32 15.07
N ASP A 12 36.65 -3.11 15.50
CA ASP A 12 36.41 -3.41 16.90
C ASP A 12 37.59 -4.18 17.52
N ASP A 13 37.90 -3.88 18.78
CA ASP A 13 39.00 -4.50 19.51
C ASP A 13 38.92 -6.04 19.56
N SER A 14 37.71 -6.59 19.48
CA SER A 14 37.46 -8.03 19.49
C SER A 14 37.97 -8.78 18.26
N ILE A 15 38.13 -8.07 17.14
CA ILE A 15 38.52 -8.67 15.86
C ILE A 15 39.85 -8.15 15.33
N VAL A 16 40.33 -7.00 15.81
CA VAL A 16 41.54 -6.33 15.32
C VAL A 16 42.75 -7.24 15.35
N ASP A 17 42.94 -8.01 16.45
CA ASP A 17 44.08 -8.91 16.60
C ASP A 17 44.19 -9.98 15.51
N SER A 18 43.03 -10.47 15.01
CA SER A 18 42.96 -11.47 13.95
C SER A 18 43.44 -10.95 12.63
N TYR A 19 43.38 -9.62 12.43
CA TYR A 19 43.72 -8.95 11.17
C TYR A 19 45.08 -8.23 11.20
N MET A 20 45.71 -8.09 12.36
CA MET A 20 47.02 -7.48 12.49
C MET A 20 48.13 -8.23 11.68
N SER A 21 47.99 -9.52 11.52
CA SER A 21 49.00 -10.39 10.83
C SER A 21 49.06 -10.21 9.32
N PHE A 22 48.12 -9.51 8.68
CA PHE A 22 48.16 -9.30 7.21
C PHE A 22 49.23 -8.30 6.86
N ASP A 23 50.01 -8.62 5.78
CA ASP A 23 51.11 -7.76 5.34
C ASP A 23 50.63 -6.52 4.59
N SER A 24 49.52 -6.61 3.88
CA SER A 24 48.97 -5.49 3.11
C SER A 24 47.52 -5.17 3.49
N GLY A 25 47.15 -3.88 3.40
CA GLY A 25 45.78 -3.45 3.58
C GLY A 25 44.81 -4.02 2.53
N LYS A 26 45.29 -4.41 1.36
CA LYS A 26 44.48 -5.07 0.33
C LYS A 26 44.09 -6.48 0.74
N ASP A 27 45.07 -7.26 1.23
CA ASP A 27 44.83 -8.64 1.65
C ASP A 27 43.96 -8.67 2.90
N MET A 28 44.19 -7.73 3.81
CA MET A 28 43.36 -7.52 4.97
C MET A 28 41.89 -7.17 4.57
N TRP A 29 41.72 -6.27 3.60
CA TRP A 29 40.38 -5.94 3.08
C TRP A 29 39.69 -7.15 2.45
N ALA A 30 40.42 -7.92 1.63
CA ALA A 30 39.88 -9.13 1.04
C ALA A 30 39.47 -10.20 2.07
N ALA A 31 40.22 -10.32 3.16
CA ALA A 31 39.89 -11.21 4.27
C ALA A 31 38.66 -10.69 5.08
N LEU A 32 38.57 -9.38 5.31
CA LEU A 32 37.39 -8.75 5.90
C LEU A 32 36.15 -8.93 5.04
N GLU A 33 36.29 -8.71 3.73
CA GLU A 33 35.20 -8.90 2.76
C GLU A 33 34.78 -10.38 2.68
N ALA A 34 35.69 -11.32 2.75
CA ALA A 34 35.37 -12.75 2.81
C ALA A 34 34.64 -13.16 4.08
N THR A 35 34.94 -12.51 5.22
CA THR A 35 34.37 -12.86 6.53
C THR A 35 33.09 -12.11 6.84
N PHE A 36 33.07 -10.81 6.59
CA PHE A 36 32.00 -9.91 6.98
C PHE A 36 31.29 -9.28 5.78
N GLY A 37 31.86 -9.47 4.59
CA GLY A 37 31.27 -8.98 3.35
C GLY A 37 29.99 -9.75 3.01
N PRO A 38 29.20 -9.19 2.13
CA PRO A 38 27.93 -9.77 1.73
C PRO A 38 28.06 -11.13 1.03
N SER A 39 29.27 -11.52 0.62
CA SER A 39 29.56 -12.85 0.02
C SER A 39 29.61 -14.00 1.04
N GLY A 40 29.47 -13.73 2.34
CA GLY A 40 29.30 -14.78 3.35
C GLY A 40 27.99 -15.52 3.11
N THR A 41 28.07 -16.81 2.80
CA THR A 41 26.96 -17.71 2.40
C THR A 41 25.74 -17.72 3.33
N GLY A 42 25.82 -17.10 4.52
CA GLY A 42 24.69 -16.94 5.45
C GLY A 42 23.87 -15.67 5.22
N ASN A 43 24.48 -14.58 4.76
CA ASN A 43 23.79 -13.30 4.61
C ASN A 43 22.81 -13.28 3.45
N GLU A 44 23.13 -13.93 2.34
CA GLU A 44 22.26 -14.00 1.16
C GLU A 44 20.91 -14.62 1.49
N LEU A 45 20.91 -15.79 2.16
CA LEU A 45 19.70 -16.50 2.54
C LEU A 45 18.88 -15.68 3.57
N TYR A 46 19.55 -14.98 4.47
CA TYR A 46 18.87 -14.12 5.45
C TYR A 46 18.18 -12.91 4.76
N VAL A 47 18.84 -12.27 3.79
CA VAL A 47 18.23 -11.18 3.03
C VAL A 47 17.09 -11.69 2.14
N MET A 48 17.22 -12.89 1.56
CA MET A 48 16.13 -13.54 0.83
C MET A 48 14.93 -13.79 1.73
N GLU A 49 15.15 -14.32 2.93
CA GLU A 49 14.09 -14.54 3.93
C GLU A 49 13.41 -13.22 4.27
N GLN A 50 14.19 -12.18 4.61
CA GLN A 50 13.63 -10.85 4.90
C GLN A 50 12.80 -10.30 3.74
N PHE A 51 13.29 -10.42 2.50
CA PHE A 51 12.56 -9.98 1.31
C PHE A 51 11.26 -10.78 1.12
N CYS A 52 11.30 -12.10 1.29
CA CYS A 52 10.14 -12.96 1.11
C CYS A 52 9.09 -12.76 2.20
N ASP A 53 9.52 -12.68 3.45
CA ASP A 53 8.63 -12.61 4.62
C ASP A 53 8.21 -11.20 4.99
N TYR A 54 8.76 -10.17 4.33
CA TYR A 54 8.39 -8.79 4.59
C TYR A 54 6.87 -8.60 4.52
N LYS A 55 6.29 -7.99 5.53
CA LYS A 55 4.85 -7.67 5.61
C LYS A 55 4.70 -6.19 5.91
N MET A 56 3.99 -5.50 5.01
CA MET A 56 3.62 -4.11 5.25
C MET A 56 2.50 -4.01 6.27
N THR A 57 2.55 -2.97 7.09
CA THR A 57 1.54 -2.66 8.12
C THR A 57 0.92 -1.30 7.86
N ASP A 58 -0.34 -1.11 8.31
CA ASP A 58 -1.07 0.15 8.19
C ASP A 58 -0.56 1.27 9.12
N GLU A 59 0.26 0.91 10.12
CA GLU A 59 0.77 1.83 11.15
C GLU A 59 1.95 2.69 10.67
N ARG A 60 2.56 2.29 9.54
CA ARG A 60 3.75 2.95 8.97
C ARG A 60 3.44 3.46 7.56
N SER A 61 4.19 4.48 7.13
CA SER A 61 4.13 4.96 5.76
C SER A 61 4.38 3.82 4.77
N VAL A 62 3.46 3.62 3.83
CA VAL A 62 3.58 2.60 2.78
C VAL A 62 4.77 2.92 1.86
N VAL A 63 5.02 4.20 1.61
CA VAL A 63 6.17 4.63 0.80
C VAL A 63 7.48 4.25 1.48
N GLN A 64 7.62 4.48 2.79
CA GLN A 64 8.83 4.07 3.53
C GLN A 64 9.04 2.56 3.48
N GLN A 65 7.99 1.79 3.73
CA GLN A 65 8.04 0.32 3.67
C GLN A 65 8.36 -0.19 2.26
N THR A 66 7.92 0.53 1.22
CA THR A 66 8.28 0.23 -0.17
C THR A 66 9.76 0.44 -0.43
N HIS A 67 10.36 1.51 0.11
CA HIS A 67 11.80 1.74 0.01
C HIS A 67 12.61 0.66 0.75
N GLU A 68 12.12 0.13 1.85
CA GLU A 68 12.77 -0.98 2.56
C GLU A 68 12.80 -2.25 1.68
N ILE A 69 11.69 -2.60 1.02
CA ILE A 69 11.66 -3.73 0.07
C ILE A 69 12.59 -3.48 -1.11
N GLN A 70 12.62 -2.25 -1.64
CA GLN A 70 13.55 -1.88 -2.71
C GLN A 70 15.01 -2.02 -2.25
N SER A 71 15.33 -1.64 -1.02
CA SER A 71 16.66 -1.79 -0.44
C SER A 71 17.07 -3.25 -0.35
N LEU A 72 16.19 -4.12 0.15
CA LEU A 72 16.41 -5.57 0.20
C LEU A 72 16.64 -6.16 -1.22
N SER A 73 15.88 -5.69 -2.22
CA SER A 73 16.09 -6.13 -3.61
C SER A 73 17.46 -5.72 -4.17
N LYS A 74 17.95 -4.52 -3.80
CA LYS A 74 19.30 -4.06 -4.17
C LYS A 74 20.40 -4.82 -3.45
N GLU A 75 20.17 -5.20 -2.21
CA GLU A 75 21.09 -6.04 -1.45
C GLU A 75 21.18 -7.44 -2.07
N LEU A 76 20.07 -8.04 -2.52
CA LEU A 76 20.05 -9.29 -3.27
C LEU A 76 20.81 -9.17 -4.60
N GLU A 77 20.71 -8.04 -5.30
CA GLU A 77 21.49 -7.77 -6.51
C GLU A 77 23.00 -7.81 -6.25
N TYR A 78 23.42 -7.31 -5.09
CA TYR A 78 24.83 -7.38 -4.67
C TYR A 78 25.32 -8.83 -4.53
N PHE A 79 24.46 -9.74 -4.04
CA PHE A 79 24.73 -11.18 -3.98
C PHE A 79 24.60 -11.90 -5.32
N LYS A 80 24.48 -11.17 -6.44
CA LYS A 80 24.24 -11.70 -7.78
C LYS A 80 22.85 -12.33 -7.99
N CYS A 81 21.94 -12.18 -7.03
CA CYS A 81 20.52 -12.51 -7.16
C CYS A 81 19.76 -11.31 -7.72
N VAL A 82 19.86 -11.11 -9.04
CA VAL A 82 19.22 -9.96 -9.73
C VAL A 82 17.74 -10.24 -9.92
N LEU A 83 16.89 -9.48 -9.23
CA LEU A 83 15.44 -9.55 -9.40
C LEU A 83 14.99 -8.60 -10.50
N PRO A 84 14.19 -9.06 -11.50
CA PRO A 84 13.60 -8.15 -12.48
C PRO A 84 12.76 -7.06 -11.83
N ASP A 85 12.83 -5.84 -12.34
CA ASP A 85 12.10 -4.66 -11.82
C ASP A 85 10.60 -4.93 -11.71
N LYS A 86 10.04 -5.56 -12.74
CA LYS A 86 8.64 -6.02 -12.76
C LYS A 86 8.30 -6.99 -11.63
N PHE A 87 9.21 -7.88 -11.26
CA PHE A 87 9.01 -8.82 -10.15
C PHE A 87 8.99 -8.09 -8.82
N VAL A 88 9.92 -7.15 -8.61
CA VAL A 88 9.99 -6.32 -7.40
C VAL A 88 8.73 -5.47 -7.27
N ALA A 89 8.31 -4.78 -8.35
CA ALA A 89 7.08 -4.00 -8.36
C ALA A 89 5.84 -4.85 -8.05
N GLY A 90 5.73 -6.03 -8.65
CA GLY A 90 4.66 -6.99 -8.37
C GLY A 90 4.65 -7.47 -6.92
N THR A 91 5.83 -7.71 -6.35
CA THR A 91 6.00 -8.09 -4.94
C THR A 91 5.54 -6.97 -4.00
N ILE A 92 5.92 -5.71 -4.27
CA ILE A 92 5.46 -4.55 -3.52
C ILE A 92 3.93 -4.46 -3.52
N ILE A 93 3.30 -4.58 -4.69
CA ILE A 93 1.82 -4.54 -4.82
C ILE A 93 1.17 -5.69 -4.03
N ALA A 94 1.77 -6.88 -4.02
CA ALA A 94 1.26 -8.04 -3.29
C ALA A 94 1.38 -7.89 -1.76
N LYS A 95 2.36 -7.10 -1.29
CA LYS A 95 2.67 -6.89 0.12
C LYS A 95 1.98 -5.65 0.72
N LEU A 96 1.22 -4.88 -0.07
CA LEU A 96 0.47 -3.72 0.42
C LEU A 96 -0.45 -4.12 1.59
N PRO A 97 -0.60 -3.24 2.61
CA PRO A 97 -1.37 -3.57 3.80
C PRO A 97 -2.87 -3.66 3.49
N PRO A 98 -3.68 -4.27 4.38
CA PRO A 98 -5.10 -4.54 4.13
C PRO A 98 -5.93 -3.32 3.74
N SER A 99 -5.66 -2.15 4.30
CA SER A 99 -6.36 -0.90 3.95
C SER A 99 -6.12 -0.44 2.51
N TRP A 100 -5.11 -1.02 1.83
CA TRP A 100 -4.75 -0.72 0.44
C TRP A 100 -5.25 -1.74 -0.58
N ASN A 101 -6.05 -2.73 -0.17
CA ASN A 101 -6.50 -3.83 -1.04
C ASN A 101 -7.22 -3.35 -2.31
N ASP A 102 -8.10 -2.35 -2.20
CA ASP A 102 -8.82 -1.80 -3.35
C ASP A 102 -7.86 -1.12 -4.33
N PHE A 103 -6.89 -0.38 -3.80
CA PHE A 103 -5.85 0.26 -4.60
C PHE A 103 -4.93 -0.78 -5.25
N ALA A 104 -4.47 -1.79 -4.51
CA ALA A 104 -3.70 -2.92 -5.03
C ALA A 104 -4.42 -3.62 -6.18
N THR A 105 -5.73 -3.83 -6.04
CA THR A 105 -6.57 -4.41 -7.08
C THR A 105 -6.65 -3.52 -8.32
N SER A 106 -6.75 -2.21 -8.13
CA SER A 106 -6.74 -1.24 -9.23
C SER A 106 -5.41 -1.26 -10.00
N LEU A 107 -4.28 -1.38 -9.29
CA LEU A 107 -2.95 -1.50 -9.88
C LEU A 107 -2.79 -2.80 -10.69
N LYS A 108 -3.27 -3.94 -10.15
CA LYS A 108 -3.25 -5.24 -10.83
C LYS A 108 -4.07 -5.26 -12.12
N ASN A 109 -5.15 -4.48 -12.16
CA ASN A 109 -6.03 -4.38 -13.33
C ASN A 109 -5.49 -3.44 -14.43
N LYS A 110 -4.52 -2.60 -14.12
CA LYS A 110 -3.87 -1.76 -15.12
C LYS A 110 -3.01 -2.66 -16.03
N ARG A 111 -3.24 -2.58 -17.34
CA ARG A 111 -2.44 -3.30 -18.34
C ARG A 111 -1.04 -2.69 -18.57
N HIS A 112 -0.57 -1.92 -17.64
CA HIS A 112 0.71 -1.24 -17.69
C HIS A 112 1.71 -1.92 -16.76
N GLU A 113 2.91 -2.16 -17.26
CA GLU A 113 4.01 -2.64 -16.43
C GLU A 113 4.59 -1.45 -15.66
N PHE A 114 4.60 -1.57 -14.34
CA PHE A 114 5.20 -0.55 -13.48
C PHE A 114 6.68 -0.84 -13.31
N SER A 115 7.52 0.19 -13.50
CA SER A 115 8.81 0.20 -12.86
C SER A 115 8.66 0.41 -11.35
N VAL A 116 9.66 0.04 -10.57
CA VAL A 116 9.63 0.28 -9.10
C VAL A 116 9.52 1.77 -8.80
N LEU A 117 10.19 2.62 -9.58
CA LEU A 117 10.17 4.07 -9.40
C LEU A 117 8.78 4.67 -9.70
N ASP A 118 8.12 4.23 -10.79
CA ASP A 118 6.77 4.68 -11.13
C ASP A 118 5.77 4.23 -10.07
N LEU A 119 5.95 3.01 -9.54
CA LEU A 119 5.11 2.49 -8.47
C LEU A 119 5.27 3.31 -7.19
N ILE A 120 6.50 3.62 -6.77
CA ILE A 120 6.77 4.46 -5.58
C ILE A 120 6.08 5.82 -5.73
N SER A 121 6.22 6.47 -6.88
CA SER A 121 5.58 7.75 -7.15
C SER A 121 4.05 7.66 -7.08
N THR A 122 3.48 6.56 -7.58
CA THR A 122 2.04 6.30 -7.55
C THR A 122 1.54 6.05 -6.12
N LEU A 123 2.29 5.31 -5.31
CA LEU A 123 1.99 5.06 -3.91
C LEU A 123 2.09 6.34 -3.06
N ASP A 124 3.10 7.18 -3.29
CA ASP A 124 3.26 8.46 -2.61
C ASP A 124 2.08 9.41 -2.87
N PHE A 125 1.62 9.45 -4.12
CA PHE A 125 0.44 10.24 -4.47
C PHE A 125 -0.82 9.76 -3.74
N GLU A 126 -1.05 8.45 -3.73
CA GLU A 126 -2.20 7.84 -3.04
C GLU A 126 -2.11 8.04 -1.52
N GLU A 127 -0.93 7.88 -0.91
CA GLU A 127 -0.74 8.09 0.53
C GLU A 127 -1.06 9.53 0.93
N LYS A 128 -0.62 10.51 0.15
CA LYS A 128 -0.93 11.93 0.36
C LYS A 128 -2.42 12.22 0.19
N ALA A 129 -3.09 11.61 -0.78
CA ALA A 129 -4.54 11.75 -0.97
C ALA A 129 -5.31 11.22 0.24
N ARG A 130 -4.98 10.03 0.73
CA ARG A 130 -5.58 9.42 1.93
C ARG A 130 -5.37 10.25 3.19
N ALA A 131 -4.17 10.79 3.36
CA ALA A 131 -3.86 11.69 4.49
C ALA A 131 -4.71 12.97 4.47
N LYS A 132 -4.96 13.52 3.28
CA LYS A 132 -5.84 14.69 3.11
C LYS A 132 -7.28 14.36 3.46
N ASP A 133 -7.81 13.23 3.00
CA ASP A 133 -9.19 12.80 3.27
C ASP A 133 -9.41 12.53 4.76
N THR A 134 -8.45 11.94 5.43
CA THR A 134 -8.50 11.70 6.87
C THR A 134 -8.56 13.02 7.65
N ARG A 135 -7.77 14.03 7.25
CA ARG A 135 -7.80 15.36 7.87
C ARG A 135 -9.14 16.06 7.65
N ALA A 136 -9.71 15.98 6.44
CA ALA A 136 -11.01 16.57 6.13
C ALA A 136 -12.12 15.97 7.01
N ARG A 137 -12.17 14.66 7.17
CA ARG A 137 -13.15 13.96 8.04
C ARG A 137 -13.03 14.35 9.51
N VAL A 138 -11.81 14.54 10.01
CA VAL A 138 -11.59 14.98 11.40
C VAL A 138 -12.08 16.40 11.61
N THR A 139 -11.88 17.31 10.66
CA THR A 139 -12.36 18.69 10.74
C THR A 139 -13.88 18.79 10.63
N GLU A 140 -14.52 18.00 9.78
CA GLU A 140 -15.99 17.94 9.68
C GLU A 140 -16.63 17.35 10.93
N GLY A 141 -16.05 16.30 11.52
CA GLY A 141 -16.50 15.70 12.77
C GLY A 141 -16.43 16.68 13.96
N ALA A 142 -15.40 17.51 14.01
CA ALA A 142 -15.24 18.53 15.05
C ALA A 142 -16.22 19.70 14.88
N SER A 143 -16.64 20.03 13.66
CA SER A 143 -17.64 21.08 13.39
C SER A 143 -19.07 20.63 13.69
N SER A 144 -19.37 19.33 13.63
CA SER A 144 -20.71 18.79 13.87
C SER A 144 -21.08 18.70 15.34
N ALA A 145 -20.12 18.80 16.26
CA ALA A 145 -20.36 18.69 17.71
C ALA A 145 -20.82 20.00 18.36
N HIS A 146 -20.98 21.13 17.66
CA HIS A 146 -21.29 22.43 18.24
C HIS A 146 -22.66 23.01 17.86
N MET A 147 -23.61 22.18 17.42
CA MET A 147 -24.98 22.62 17.17
C MET A 147 -26.01 21.79 17.95
N VAL A 148 -25.87 21.71 19.27
CA VAL A 148 -27.02 21.50 20.16
C VAL A 148 -27.43 22.86 20.68
N HIS A 149 -28.29 23.55 19.95
CA HIS A 149 -28.99 24.72 20.42
C HIS A 149 -30.09 24.21 21.35
N GLU A 150 -29.91 24.43 22.64
CA GLU A 150 -30.96 24.31 23.67
C GLU A 150 -32.13 25.20 23.27
N LYS A 151 -33.17 24.63 22.68
CA LYS A 151 -34.46 25.27 22.59
C LYS A 151 -35.15 25.17 23.95
N ASN A 152 -35.05 26.25 24.67
CA ASN A 152 -35.83 26.58 25.87
C ASN A 152 -37.32 26.27 25.64
N PHE A 153 -37.83 25.23 26.30
CA PHE A 153 -39.23 24.85 26.26
C PHE A 153 -39.96 25.67 27.32
N GLN A 154 -40.65 26.74 26.92
CA GLN A 154 -41.67 27.36 27.74
C GLN A 154 -43.02 26.67 27.47
N PRO A 155 -43.73 26.22 28.52
CA PRO A 155 -45.05 25.65 28.36
C PRO A 155 -46.07 26.78 28.27
N ASN A 156 -46.71 27.00 27.13
CA ASN A 156 -47.88 27.85 26.99
C ASN A 156 -49.14 27.01 27.01
N GLN A 157 -50.07 27.51 27.87
CA GLN A 157 -51.43 27.01 28.17
C GLN A 157 -52.34 26.98 26.93
N PRO A 158 -53.43 26.19 26.98
CA PRO A 158 -54.35 25.98 25.87
C PRO A 158 -55.37 27.12 25.77
N GLN A 159 -55.44 27.79 24.63
CA GLN A 159 -56.60 28.57 24.26
C GLN A 159 -57.41 27.84 23.19
N ASN A 160 -58.64 27.55 23.64
CA ASN A 160 -59.77 27.02 22.92
C ASN A 160 -60.31 28.09 21.94
N ASN A 161 -60.36 27.77 20.62
CA ASN A 161 -61.34 28.48 19.79
C ASN A 161 -61.86 27.60 18.64
N LYS A 162 -63.16 27.36 18.68
CA LYS A 162 -64.02 26.75 17.68
C LYS A 162 -64.22 27.72 16.51
N ASN A 163 -64.10 27.20 15.27
CA ASN A 163 -65.01 27.46 14.13
C ASN A 163 -64.51 26.70 12.92
N LYS A 164 -65.22 25.68 12.46
CA LYS A 164 -66.29 25.57 11.49
C LYS A 164 -65.99 26.13 10.10
N SER A 165 -65.76 25.24 9.12
CA SER A 165 -66.46 25.12 7.83
C SER A 165 -65.64 24.24 6.88
N GLN A 166 -66.11 23.10 6.50
CA GLN A 166 -66.74 22.71 5.25
C GLN A 166 -65.96 23.15 3.97
N GLY A 167 -65.47 22.15 3.24
CA GLY A 167 -65.01 22.28 1.86
C GLY A 167 -64.70 20.90 1.27
N LYS A 168 -65.70 20.31 0.62
CA LYS A 168 -65.60 19.10 -0.21
C LYS A 168 -64.74 19.39 -1.44
N GLY A 169 -63.89 18.45 -1.82
CA GLY A 169 -63.24 18.42 -3.11
C GLY A 169 -62.67 17.03 -3.40
N LYS A 170 -63.51 16.20 -4.00
CA LYS A 170 -63.10 14.97 -4.74
C LYS A 170 -62.31 15.39 -5.97
N PHE A 171 -61.20 14.76 -6.25
CA PHE A 171 -60.81 14.50 -7.63
C PHE A 171 -59.97 13.22 -7.72
N ASP A 172 -60.27 12.51 -8.78
CA ASP A 172 -60.03 11.15 -9.15
C ASP A 172 -58.59 10.78 -9.48
N ALA A 173 -58.44 9.44 -9.48
CA ALA A 173 -57.32 8.64 -9.95
C ALA A 173 -56.94 8.90 -11.42
N LYS A 174 -55.71 8.56 -11.71
CA LYS A 174 -55.10 7.92 -12.87
C LYS A 174 -53.83 8.62 -13.33
N ASN A 175 -52.69 8.00 -13.18
CA ASN A 175 -51.88 7.44 -14.28
C ASN A 175 -50.56 6.92 -13.74
N LYS A 176 -50.39 5.61 -13.86
CA LYS A 176 -49.07 4.96 -13.97
C LYS A 176 -48.66 4.98 -15.45
N PRO A 177 -47.38 5.07 -15.75
CA PRO A 177 -46.81 4.18 -16.76
C PRO A 177 -45.70 3.32 -16.20
N SER A 178 -45.90 2.03 -16.36
CA SER A 178 -44.92 0.96 -16.28
C SER A 178 -43.93 1.09 -17.43
N HIS A 179 -42.61 1.14 -17.14
CA HIS A 179 -41.57 0.84 -18.13
C HIS A 179 -40.93 -0.51 -17.79
N SER A 180 -41.42 -1.52 -18.50
CA SER A 180 -40.81 -2.82 -18.68
C SER A 180 -39.66 -2.70 -19.68
N THR A 181 -38.43 -2.94 -19.29
CA THR A 181 -37.32 -3.20 -20.21
C THR A 181 -37.00 -4.69 -20.24
N ASN A 182 -37.49 -5.33 -21.28
CA ASN A 182 -37.18 -6.66 -21.73
C ASN A 182 -35.68 -6.76 -22.10
N PHE A 183 -34.89 -7.53 -21.37
CA PHE A 183 -33.58 -7.97 -21.82
C PHE A 183 -33.72 -9.31 -22.56
N LYS A 184 -33.61 -9.27 -23.89
CA LYS A 184 -33.49 -10.43 -24.76
C LYS A 184 -32.17 -11.15 -24.47
N LYS A 185 -32.26 -12.41 -24.05
CA LYS A 185 -31.18 -13.40 -24.11
C LYS A 185 -30.89 -13.70 -25.59
N ASN A 186 -29.68 -13.36 -26.03
CA ASN A 186 -29.13 -13.89 -27.28
C ASN A 186 -28.24 -15.09 -26.94
N SER A 187 -28.75 -16.27 -27.21
CA SER A 187 -27.98 -17.51 -27.28
C SER A 187 -27.23 -17.53 -28.61
N HIS A 188 -25.90 -17.50 -28.58
CA HIS A 188 -25.08 -17.86 -29.73
C HIS A 188 -24.35 -19.16 -29.46
N ASN A 189 -24.76 -20.10 -30.27
CA ASN A 189 -24.36 -21.49 -30.41
C ASN A 189 -22.91 -21.55 -30.97
N GLY A 190 -22.13 -22.38 -30.34
CA GLY A 190 -21.23 -23.30 -30.86
C GLY A 190 -19.98 -22.97 -31.61
N LYS A 191 -18.95 -23.48 -31.28
CA LYS A 191 -18.10 -24.44 -32.02
C LYS A 191 -16.83 -24.66 -31.24
N GLY A 192 -16.60 -25.88 -30.88
CA GLY A 192 -15.44 -26.37 -30.14
C GLY A 192 -14.13 -26.11 -30.88
N TYR A 193 -13.15 -25.69 -30.11
CA TYR A 193 -11.75 -25.70 -30.51
C TYR A 193 -11.02 -26.77 -29.73
N LYS A 194 -10.53 -27.77 -30.49
CA LYS A 194 -9.64 -28.81 -29.95
C LYS A 194 -8.21 -28.24 -29.86
N PRO A 195 -7.49 -28.39 -28.76
CA PRO A 195 -6.05 -28.11 -28.75
C PRO A 195 -5.30 -29.30 -29.34
N GLN A 196 -4.44 -29.03 -30.33
CA GLN A 196 -3.40 -29.95 -30.78
C GLN A 196 -2.16 -29.73 -29.92
N PHE A 197 -1.75 -30.80 -29.27
CA PHE A 197 -0.42 -30.94 -28.67
C PHE A 197 0.63 -31.18 -29.75
N TRP A 198 1.70 -30.41 -29.70
CA TRP A 198 3.03 -30.79 -30.11
C TRP A 198 4.02 -30.33 -29.05
#